data_9eecd19909502c5699f57a0696e1e7e6
#
_entry.id   9eecd19909502c5699f57a0696e1e7e6
#
_cell.length_a   1.000
_cell.length_b   1.000
_cell.length_c   1.000
_cell.angle_alpha   90.00
_cell.angle_beta   90.00
_cell.angle_gamma   90.00
#
_symmetry.space_group_name_H-M   'P 1'
#
loop_
_entity.id
_entity.type
_entity.pdbx_description
1 polymer ?
#
loop_
_entity_poly.entity_id
_entity_poly.type
_entity_poly.pdbx_seq_one_letter_code
_entity_poly.pdbx_strand_id
1 'polypeptide(L)'
;AAPEGAGREDGARLSADFRERASAFILAHLAANGATSGEALTEACKQAAITPPHGMDDRAFGPVYQRLAQANQIRVCGSTTRRRGHGTSGGRVWILV
;
A
#
# COMPACT_ATOMS: atom_id res chain seq x y z
N ALA A 1 3.88 -18.71 -26.61
CA ALA A 1 3.64 -17.39 -26.16
C ALA A 1 2.16 -17.11 -26.09
N ALA A 2 1.42 -17.31 -25.28
CA ALA A 2 -0.01 -17.29 -25.25
C ALA A 2 -0.56 -15.94 -24.81
N PRO A 3 -0.65 -15.02 -25.68
CA PRO A 3 -1.19 -13.72 -25.33
C PRO A 3 -2.70 -13.72 -25.22
N GLU A 4 -3.34 -14.78 -25.58
CA GLU A 4 -4.79 -14.84 -25.45
C GLU A 4 -5.15 -14.69 -23.98
N GLY A 5 -6.13 -13.90 -23.72
CA GLY A 5 -6.49 -13.61 -22.36
C GLY A 5 -5.60 -12.60 -21.69
N ALA A 6 -4.62 -12.08 -22.41
CA ALA A 6 -3.67 -11.15 -21.86
C ALA A 6 -4.35 -9.92 -21.26
N GLY A 7 -5.42 -9.45 -21.88
CA GLY A 7 -6.13 -8.30 -21.38
C GLY A 7 -6.66 -8.50 -19.96
N ARG A 8 -7.24 -9.66 -19.71
CA ARG A 8 -7.75 -10.01 -18.39
C ARG A 8 -6.61 -10.29 -17.43
N GLU A 9 -5.65 -11.06 -17.91
CA GLU A 9 -4.51 -11.40 -17.09
C GLU A 9 -3.67 -10.18 -16.75
N ASP A 10 -3.61 -9.24 -17.68
CA ASP A 10 -2.85 -8.01 -17.46
C ASP A 10 -3.45 -7.20 -16.32
N GLY A 11 -4.77 -7.11 -16.22
CA GLY A 11 -5.39 -6.39 -15.13
C GLY A 11 -5.06 -7.02 -13.79
N ALA A 12 -5.15 -8.34 -13.69
CA ALA A 12 -4.81 -9.05 -12.47
C ALA A 12 -3.33 -8.92 -12.15
N ARG A 13 -2.49 -9.01 -13.18
CA ARG A 13 -1.05 -8.89 -13.02
C ARG A 13 -0.66 -7.50 -12.53
N LEU A 14 -1.27 -6.46 -13.08
CA LEU A 14 -0.98 -5.10 -12.67
C LEU A 14 -1.37 -4.87 -11.21
N SER A 15 -2.51 -5.42 -10.78
CA SER A 15 -2.92 -5.30 -9.40
C SER A 15 -1.97 -6.04 -8.47
N ALA A 16 -1.55 -7.24 -8.86
CA ALA A 16 -0.60 -8.02 -8.06
C ALA A 16 0.75 -7.32 -8.00
N ASP A 17 1.19 -6.79 -9.13
CA ASP A 17 2.46 -6.10 -9.21
C ASP A 17 2.45 -4.85 -8.34
N PHE A 18 1.37 -4.09 -8.39
CA PHE A 18 1.21 -2.92 -7.53
C PHE A 18 1.30 -3.33 -6.06
N ARG A 19 0.58 -4.38 -5.67
CA ARG A 19 0.58 -4.82 -4.27
C ARG A 19 1.97 -5.25 -3.82
N GLU A 20 2.69 -5.97 -4.67
CA GLU A 20 4.06 -6.39 -4.33
C GLU A 20 4.98 -5.20 -4.16
N ARG A 21 4.92 -4.27 -5.09
CA ARG A 21 5.80 -3.10 -5.05
C ARG A 21 5.47 -2.22 -3.86
N ALA A 22 4.20 -2.01 -3.61
CA ALA A 22 3.77 -1.21 -2.47
C ALA A 22 4.17 -1.88 -1.15
N SER A 23 3.99 -3.19 -1.04
CA SER A 23 4.37 -3.91 0.16
C SER A 23 5.85 -3.80 0.44
N ALA A 24 6.67 -4.03 -0.58
CA ALA A 24 8.12 -3.94 -0.43
C ALA A 24 8.54 -2.53 -0.04
N PHE A 25 7.95 -1.54 -0.67
CA PHE A 25 8.27 -0.15 -0.37
C PHE A 25 7.89 0.21 1.06
N ILE A 26 6.68 -0.19 1.49
CA ILE A 26 6.21 0.11 2.83
C ILE A 26 7.14 -0.49 3.87
N LEU A 27 7.52 -1.75 3.70
CA LEU A 27 8.42 -2.41 4.64
C LEU A 27 9.76 -1.71 4.70
N ALA A 28 10.31 -1.36 3.53
CA ALA A 28 11.60 -0.67 3.48
C ALA A 28 11.51 0.72 4.11
N HIS A 29 10.40 1.43 3.86
CA HIS A 29 10.21 2.77 4.41
C HIS A 29 10.14 2.72 5.93
N LEU A 30 9.38 1.76 6.47
CA LEU A 30 9.26 1.61 7.92
C LEU A 30 10.59 1.22 8.55
N ALA A 31 11.35 0.37 7.85
CA ALA A 31 12.67 -0.01 8.35
C ALA A 31 13.62 1.17 8.41
N ALA A 32 13.52 2.07 7.44
CA ALA A 32 14.42 3.21 7.37
C ALA A 32 13.97 4.37 8.26
N ASN A 33 12.66 4.54 8.45
CA ASN A 33 12.14 5.74 9.08
C ASN A 33 11.38 5.48 10.38
N GLY A 34 11.08 4.23 10.69
CA GLY A 34 10.31 3.90 11.88
C GLY A 34 8.82 4.14 11.68
N ALA A 35 8.10 4.34 12.76
CA ALA A 35 6.66 4.49 12.73
C ALA A 35 6.22 5.60 11.79
N THR A 36 5.27 5.31 10.92
CA THR A 36 4.81 6.25 9.90
C THR A 36 3.31 6.07 9.71
N SER A 37 2.60 7.17 9.52
CA SER A 37 1.16 7.10 9.29
C SER A 37 0.86 6.50 7.92
N GLY A 38 -0.31 5.87 7.80
CA GLY A 38 -0.73 5.32 6.52
C GLY A 38 -0.82 6.38 5.45
N GLU A 39 -1.26 7.59 5.80
CA GLU A 39 -1.32 8.68 4.85
C GLU A 39 0.06 9.03 4.32
N ALA A 40 1.04 9.13 5.21
CA ALA A 40 2.40 9.45 4.80
C ALA A 40 3.02 8.32 3.98
N LEU A 41 2.73 7.07 4.33
CA LEU A 41 3.21 5.92 3.57
C LEU A 41 2.61 5.92 2.16
N THR A 42 1.32 6.19 2.05
CA THR A 42 0.65 6.26 0.76
C THR A 42 1.25 7.35 -0.12
N GLU A 43 1.47 8.53 0.46
CA GLU A 43 2.09 9.63 -0.27
C GLU A 43 3.51 9.27 -0.71
N ALA A 44 4.28 8.63 0.16
CA ALA A 44 5.63 8.22 -0.19
C ALA A 44 5.63 7.22 -1.34
N CYS A 45 4.70 6.28 -1.33
CA CYS A 45 4.56 5.34 -2.44
C CYS A 45 4.28 6.07 -3.74
N LYS A 46 3.36 7.02 -3.70
CA LYS A 46 2.99 7.77 -4.90
C LYS A 46 4.16 8.59 -5.42
N GLN A 47 4.94 9.17 -4.53
CA GLN A 47 6.14 9.90 -4.93
C GLN A 47 7.19 8.99 -5.55
N ALA A 48 7.19 7.72 -5.18
CA ALA A 48 8.09 6.73 -5.76
C ALA A 48 7.50 6.08 -7.01
N ALA A 49 6.43 6.65 -7.56
CA ALA A 49 5.73 6.15 -8.73
C ALA A 49 5.08 4.78 -8.50
N ILE A 50 4.79 4.45 -7.26
CA ILE A 50 4.04 3.24 -6.93
C ILE A 50 2.60 3.67 -6.72
N THR A 51 1.84 3.62 -7.80
CA THR A 51 0.46 4.11 -7.80
C THR A 51 -0.49 2.98 -8.14
N PRO A 52 -1.76 3.09 -7.70
CA PRO A 52 -2.74 2.06 -8.05
C PRO A 52 -2.89 1.93 -9.56
N PRO A 53 -3.25 0.74 -10.04
CA PRO A 53 -3.49 0.55 -11.47
C PRO A 53 -4.57 1.49 -11.97
N HIS A 54 -4.58 1.68 -13.29
CA HIS A 54 -5.56 2.54 -13.94
C HIS A 54 -6.98 2.15 -13.54
N GLY A 55 -7.75 3.15 -13.17
CA GLY A 55 -9.13 2.94 -12.75
C GLY A 55 -9.31 2.69 -11.26
N MET A 56 -8.23 2.59 -10.51
CA MET A 56 -8.27 2.44 -9.07
C MET A 56 -7.77 3.70 -8.40
N ASP A 57 -8.21 3.94 -7.18
CA ASP A 57 -7.78 5.12 -6.43
C ASP A 57 -6.96 4.69 -5.21
N ASP A 58 -6.70 5.64 -4.33
CA ASP A 58 -5.84 5.40 -3.17
C ASP A 58 -6.41 4.37 -2.20
N ARG A 59 -7.68 4.02 -2.33
CA ARG A 59 -8.26 2.95 -1.50
C ARG A 59 -7.60 1.61 -1.76
N ALA A 60 -6.94 1.46 -2.90
CA ALA A 60 -6.22 0.24 -3.21
C ALA A 60 -5.07 -0.01 -2.24
N PHE A 61 -4.60 1.00 -1.53
CA PHE A 61 -3.56 0.82 -0.52
C PHE A 61 -4.08 0.13 0.75
N GLY A 62 -5.35 0.30 1.07
CA GLY A 62 -5.92 -0.31 2.28
C GLY A 62 -5.67 -1.81 2.38
N PRO A 63 -6.03 -2.59 1.36
CA PRO A 63 -5.75 -4.02 1.38
C PRO A 63 -4.28 -4.37 1.51
N VAL A 64 -3.38 -3.53 1.02
CA VAL A 64 -1.94 -3.77 1.16
C VAL A 64 -1.56 -3.74 2.64
N TYR A 65 -2.00 -2.70 3.35
CA TYR A 65 -1.74 -2.61 4.79
C TYR A 65 -2.33 -3.79 5.54
N GLN A 66 -3.56 -4.16 5.19
CA GLN A 66 -4.21 -5.29 5.86
C GLN A 66 -3.45 -6.59 5.68
N ARG A 67 -2.98 -6.84 4.46
CA ARG A 67 -2.24 -8.07 4.19
C ARG A 67 -0.93 -8.10 4.96
N LEU A 68 -0.23 -6.99 5.01
CA LEU A 68 1.02 -6.91 5.77
C LEU A 68 0.77 -7.12 7.26
N ALA A 69 -0.33 -6.56 7.77
CA ALA A 69 -0.68 -6.73 9.17
C ALA A 69 -1.09 -8.17 9.47
N GLN A 70 -1.85 -8.78 8.58
CA GLN A 70 -2.26 -10.17 8.76
C GLN A 70 -1.08 -11.12 8.71
N ALA A 71 -0.04 -10.75 7.95
CA ALA A 71 1.19 -11.53 7.88
C ALA A 71 2.14 -11.21 9.03
N ASN A 72 1.71 -10.38 9.98
CA ASN A 72 2.51 -9.98 11.13
C ASN A 72 3.81 -9.28 10.76
N GLN A 73 3.80 -8.58 9.64
CA GLN A 73 4.96 -7.82 9.19
C GLN A 73 4.90 -6.37 9.67
N ILE A 74 3.69 -5.84 9.85
CA ILE A 74 3.50 -4.50 10.40
C ILE A 74 2.37 -4.56 11.43
N ARG A 75 2.31 -3.55 12.27
CA ARG A 75 1.21 -3.41 13.23
C ARG A 75 0.90 -1.94 13.45
N VAL A 76 -0.29 -1.68 13.94
CA VAL A 76 -0.69 -0.33 14.32
C VAL A 76 -0.06 -0.01 15.66
N CYS A 77 0.64 1.10 15.75
CA CYS A 77 1.24 1.54 17.01
C CYS A 77 0.61 2.83 17.53
N GLY A 78 -0.31 3.42 16.78
CA GLY A 78 -0.96 4.64 17.21
C GLY A 78 -1.89 5.15 16.15
N SER A 79 -2.38 6.36 16.34
CA SER A 79 -3.23 7.00 15.35
C SER A 79 -2.91 8.48 15.32
N THR A 80 -3.27 9.12 14.22
CA THR A 80 -3.03 10.54 14.02
C THR A 80 -4.24 11.14 13.33
N THR A 81 -4.37 12.45 13.41
CA THR A 81 -5.44 13.15 12.72
C THR A 81 -5.16 13.13 11.23
N ARG A 82 -6.15 12.67 10.46
CA ARG A 82 -6.03 12.66 9.01
C ARG A 82 -6.19 14.07 8.47
N ARG A 83 -5.36 14.40 7.52
CA ARG A 83 -5.46 15.69 6.85
C ARG A 83 -6.43 15.62 5.67
N ARG A 84 -6.54 14.46 5.04
CA ARG A 84 -7.45 14.23 3.94
C ARG A 84 -8.35 13.08 4.33
N GLY A 85 -9.62 13.33 4.32
CA GLY A 85 -10.51 12.45 4.99
C GLY A 85 -11.07 11.32 4.17
N HIS A 86 -10.32 10.29 3.88
CA HIS A 86 -10.89 9.11 3.26
C HIS A 86 -10.32 7.87 3.89
N GLY A 87 -11.20 6.99 4.33
CA GLY A 87 -10.81 5.72 4.90
C GLY A 87 -10.17 5.86 6.26
N THR A 88 -9.95 4.73 6.89
CA THR A 88 -9.37 4.69 8.24
C THR A 88 -7.87 4.48 8.21
N SER A 89 -7.34 3.96 7.10
CA SER A 89 -5.92 3.63 7.01
C SER A 89 -5.01 4.83 7.17
N GLY A 90 -5.45 5.98 6.67
CA GLY A 90 -4.65 7.19 6.73
C GLY A 90 -4.44 7.71 8.14
N GLY A 91 -5.35 7.39 9.05
CA GLY A 91 -5.25 7.85 10.42
C GLY A 91 -4.48 6.91 11.33
N ARG A 92 -4.08 5.76 10.85
CA ARG A 92 -3.31 4.80 11.64
C ARG A 92 -1.84 5.01 11.44
N VAL A 93 -1.08 4.80 12.51
CA VAL A 93 0.38 4.82 12.44
C VAL A 93 0.87 3.39 12.48
N TRP A 94 1.69 3.03 11.49
CA TRP A 94 2.18 1.67 11.32
C TRP A 94 3.65 1.59 11.68
N ILE A 95 4.06 0.43 12.16
CA ILE A 95 5.45 0.15 12.48
C ILE A 95 5.73 -1.31 12.13
N LEU A 96 6.98 -1.63 11.88
CA LEU A 96 7.37 -3.02 11.68
C LEU A 96 7.20 -3.81 12.96
N VAL A 97 6.76 -5.05 12.80
CA VAL A 97 6.63 -5.97 13.93
C VAL A 97 8.00 -6.33 14.50
#